data_aaa1907a02a6c5fe6297259de2159281
#
_entry.id   aaa1907a02a6c5fe6297259de2159281
#
_cell.length_a   1.000
_cell.length_b   1.000
_cell.length_c   1.000
_cell.angle_alpha   90.00
_cell.angle_beta   90.00
_cell.angle_gamma   90.00
#
_symmetry.space_group_name_H-M   'P 1'
#
loop_
_entity.id
_entity.type
_entity.pdbx_description
1 polymer ?
#
loop_
_entity_poly.entity_id
_entity_poly.type
_entity_poly.pdbx_seq_one_letter_code
_entity_poly.pdbx_strand_id
1 'polypeptide(L)'
;MSLRLFEIDVPDAALADLRGRLARTRLPPDEADDWSAGMNPAYLRELVEYWRSGYDFRAREAELNALPQFRATIGSTAVHFIHARGVGHAPLPIVLTHGYPDSFLRFLKLIPLLTDPAAHGGDASDAFDVVVPSLPGYAFSDPPQRGGATFNIGELWHKLMTNELGYARFAAHGGDWGSTVTEHLARSHPAAVIGIHLTDVPFWHAFQKPHTLSAAEKRFLESIEQFPRTEGAYAVIQGTRPETLAQGLNDSPAGLLAWIVEKFQRWSDCGGDVESRFTKDELLTNVMLYWTTQSIGSSFQPYYDLTHANVVRWMLETAKTWIHPVKVPAGFALFPKDLSHPPREWAERFFYVKRWTQMPRGGHFAAMEEPELLAEDIREFFRPLRGHAAPHA
;
A
#
# COMPACT_ATOMS: atom_id res chain seq x y z
N MET A 1 18.18 -21.56 4.71
CA MET A 1 17.88 -20.12 4.46
C MET A 1 17.17 -20.00 3.15
N SER A 2 16.00 -19.42 3.14
CA SER A 2 15.16 -19.28 1.94
C SER A 2 15.38 -17.94 1.22
N LEU A 3 16.20 -17.05 1.79
CA LEU A 3 16.49 -15.72 1.26
C LEU A 3 17.40 -15.81 0.02
N ARG A 4 16.92 -15.22 -1.09
CA ARG A 4 17.68 -15.13 -2.35
C ARG A 4 17.53 -13.75 -2.98
N LEU A 5 18.54 -13.30 -3.69
CA LEU A 5 18.44 -12.12 -4.54
C LEU A 5 17.33 -12.35 -5.58
N PHE A 6 16.65 -11.28 -5.92
CA PHE A 6 15.59 -11.27 -6.92
C PHE A 6 15.88 -10.18 -7.95
N GLU A 7 15.66 -10.52 -9.20
CA GLU A 7 15.78 -9.62 -10.33
C GLU A 7 14.49 -9.71 -11.15
N ILE A 8 13.95 -8.59 -11.55
CA ILE A 8 12.81 -8.50 -12.47
C ILE A 8 13.35 -8.84 -13.86
N ASP A 9 12.82 -9.88 -14.47
CA ASP A 9 13.18 -10.32 -15.83
C ASP A 9 11.90 -10.69 -16.59
N VAL A 10 11.28 -9.69 -17.21
CA VAL A 10 10.06 -9.89 -17.99
C VAL A 10 10.42 -10.42 -19.38
N PRO A 11 9.91 -11.59 -19.78
CA PRO A 11 10.22 -12.15 -21.10
C PRO A 11 9.83 -11.21 -22.26
N ASP A 12 10.69 -11.11 -23.27
CA ASP A 12 10.40 -10.30 -24.47
C ASP A 12 9.10 -10.69 -25.16
N ALA A 13 8.73 -11.97 -25.11
CA ALA A 13 7.45 -12.46 -25.62
C ALA A 13 6.24 -11.82 -24.92
N ALA A 14 6.32 -11.58 -23.60
CA ALA A 14 5.26 -10.90 -22.84
C ALA A 14 5.13 -9.42 -23.23
N LEU A 15 6.27 -8.76 -23.47
CA LEU A 15 6.28 -7.37 -23.96
C LEU A 15 5.78 -7.27 -25.41
N ALA A 16 6.10 -8.26 -26.25
CA ALA A 16 5.59 -8.33 -27.62
C ALA A 16 4.06 -8.56 -27.65
N ASP A 17 3.54 -9.47 -26.82
CA ASP A 17 2.09 -9.70 -26.67
C ASP A 17 1.38 -8.42 -26.21
N LEU A 18 1.91 -7.73 -25.19
CA LEU A 18 1.40 -6.46 -24.72
C LEU A 18 1.30 -5.42 -25.85
N ARG A 19 2.39 -5.21 -26.62
CA ARG A 19 2.39 -4.27 -27.75
C ARG A 19 1.33 -4.64 -28.80
N GLY A 20 1.19 -5.94 -29.08
CA GLY A 20 0.16 -6.46 -29.98
C GLY A 20 -1.26 -6.20 -29.50
N ARG A 21 -1.52 -6.28 -28.19
CA ARG A 21 -2.81 -5.98 -27.58
C ARG A 21 -3.10 -4.48 -27.60
N LEU A 22 -2.12 -3.64 -27.22
CA LEU A 22 -2.24 -2.18 -27.27
C LEU A 22 -2.56 -1.68 -28.69
N ALA A 23 -1.92 -2.24 -29.72
CA ALA A 23 -2.19 -1.89 -31.12
C ALA A 23 -3.63 -2.25 -31.59
N ARG A 24 -4.28 -3.20 -30.92
CA ARG A 24 -5.67 -3.62 -31.21
C ARG A 24 -6.67 -3.14 -30.18
N THR A 25 -6.31 -2.19 -29.32
CA THR A 25 -7.19 -1.63 -28.31
C THR A 25 -8.49 -1.13 -28.93
N ARG A 26 -9.60 -1.53 -28.33
CA ARG A 26 -10.94 -1.06 -28.70
C ARG A 26 -11.45 -0.21 -27.54
N LEU A 27 -11.60 1.08 -27.80
CA LEU A 27 -12.20 1.99 -26.84
C LEU A 27 -13.69 2.18 -27.17
N PRO A 28 -14.57 2.31 -26.15
CA PRO A 28 -15.97 2.65 -26.39
C PRO A 28 -16.08 4.03 -27.02
N PRO A 29 -17.20 4.36 -27.69
CA PRO A 29 -17.51 5.72 -28.08
C PRO A 29 -17.54 6.62 -26.83
N ASP A 30 -16.97 7.81 -26.96
CA ASP A 30 -16.92 8.76 -25.86
C ASP A 30 -18.26 9.47 -25.69
N GLU A 31 -18.74 9.62 -24.48
CA GLU A 31 -19.92 10.40 -24.12
C GLU A 31 -19.54 11.69 -23.38
N ALA A 32 -18.40 11.71 -22.68
CA ALA A 32 -17.87 12.86 -21.96
C ALA A 32 -16.35 12.90 -22.07
N ASP A 33 -15.76 14.09 -21.99
CA ASP A 33 -14.31 14.30 -22.02
C ASP A 33 -13.83 14.81 -20.65
N ASP A 34 -14.24 14.13 -19.60
CA ASP A 34 -13.88 14.45 -18.23
C ASP A 34 -13.79 13.18 -17.36
N TRP A 35 -13.54 13.36 -16.06
CA TRP A 35 -13.43 12.29 -15.06
C TRP A 35 -14.73 12.02 -14.29
N SER A 36 -15.85 12.65 -14.67
CA SER A 36 -17.09 12.61 -13.87
C SER A 36 -17.72 11.21 -13.80
N ALA A 37 -17.55 10.42 -14.86
CA ALA A 37 -18.07 9.06 -14.96
C ALA A 37 -16.98 7.97 -14.78
N GLY A 38 -15.78 8.36 -14.37
CA GLY A 38 -14.64 7.45 -14.21
C GLY A 38 -13.43 7.92 -15.02
N MET A 39 -12.70 6.96 -15.61
CA MET A 39 -11.53 7.27 -16.44
C MET A 39 -11.86 8.19 -17.62
N ASN A 40 -11.16 9.35 -17.71
CA ASN A 40 -11.29 10.26 -18.83
C ASN A 40 -10.90 9.56 -20.14
N PRO A 41 -11.80 9.49 -21.15
CA PRO A 41 -11.55 8.76 -22.40
C PRO A 41 -10.42 9.35 -23.26
N ALA A 42 -10.26 10.67 -23.30
CA ALA A 42 -9.18 11.31 -24.06
C ALA A 42 -7.83 11.02 -23.42
N TYR A 43 -7.74 11.12 -22.09
CA TYR A 43 -6.53 10.79 -21.37
C TYR A 43 -6.16 9.28 -21.45
N LEU A 44 -7.17 8.41 -21.46
CA LEU A 44 -6.93 6.98 -21.69
C LEU A 44 -6.32 6.72 -23.06
N ARG A 45 -6.84 7.37 -24.12
CA ARG A 45 -6.23 7.25 -25.47
C ARG A 45 -4.78 7.73 -25.49
N GLU A 46 -4.53 8.86 -24.85
CA GLU A 46 -3.17 9.41 -24.73
C GLU A 46 -2.22 8.46 -24.02
N LEU A 47 -2.62 7.89 -22.86
CA LEU A 47 -1.81 6.92 -22.12
C LEU A 47 -1.60 5.62 -22.87
N VAL A 48 -2.62 5.10 -23.58
CA VAL A 48 -2.47 3.88 -24.41
C VAL A 48 -1.47 4.11 -25.53
N GLU A 49 -1.53 5.28 -26.18
CA GLU A 49 -0.56 5.62 -27.24
C GLU A 49 0.84 5.82 -26.67
N TYR A 50 0.97 6.51 -25.55
CA TYR A 50 2.25 6.66 -24.85
C TYR A 50 2.82 5.30 -24.42
N TRP A 51 2.00 4.42 -23.87
CA TRP A 51 2.42 3.07 -23.49
C TRP A 51 2.91 2.24 -24.68
N ARG A 52 2.25 2.41 -25.82
CA ARG A 52 2.61 1.71 -27.07
C ARG A 52 3.91 2.18 -27.68
N SER A 53 4.19 3.49 -27.64
CA SER A 53 5.24 4.11 -28.48
C SER A 53 6.30 4.91 -27.72
N GLY A 54 5.99 5.43 -26.54
CA GLY A 54 6.87 6.31 -25.75
C GLY A 54 7.42 5.70 -24.47
N TYR A 55 6.71 4.73 -23.89
CA TYR A 55 7.10 4.11 -22.63
C TYR A 55 8.16 3.01 -22.82
N ASP A 56 9.30 3.16 -22.12
CA ASP A 56 10.39 2.18 -22.15
C ASP A 56 10.39 1.32 -20.87
N PHE A 57 9.74 0.16 -20.92
CA PHE A 57 9.73 -0.76 -19.80
C PHE A 57 11.12 -1.28 -19.43
N ARG A 58 12.02 -1.51 -20.39
CA ARG A 58 13.37 -2.02 -20.09
C ARG A 58 14.19 -1.01 -19.28
N ALA A 59 14.04 0.28 -19.57
CA ALA A 59 14.64 1.33 -18.74
C ALA A 59 14.10 1.29 -17.31
N ARG A 60 12.77 1.15 -17.15
CA ARG A 60 12.14 1.06 -15.80
C ARG A 60 12.54 -0.23 -15.08
N GLU A 61 12.56 -1.36 -15.77
CA GLU A 61 13.03 -2.63 -15.21
C GLU A 61 14.47 -2.53 -14.69
N ALA A 62 15.37 -1.90 -15.47
CA ALA A 62 16.75 -1.67 -15.06
C ALA A 62 16.84 -0.76 -13.81
N GLU A 63 16.04 0.32 -13.74
CA GLU A 63 15.97 1.19 -12.57
C GLU A 63 15.48 0.45 -11.32
N LEU A 64 14.44 -0.37 -11.48
CA LEU A 64 13.93 -1.18 -10.37
C LEU A 64 14.97 -2.22 -9.93
N ASN A 65 15.68 -2.84 -10.87
CA ASN A 65 16.73 -3.82 -10.58
C ASN A 65 17.99 -3.21 -9.95
N ALA A 66 18.15 -1.89 -9.99
CA ALA A 66 19.20 -1.22 -9.23
C ALA A 66 18.92 -1.20 -7.70
N LEU A 67 17.69 -1.48 -7.28
CA LEU A 67 17.34 -1.60 -5.87
C LEU A 67 17.67 -3.01 -5.35
N PRO A 68 18.05 -3.15 -4.07
CA PRO A 68 18.36 -4.45 -3.48
C PRO A 68 17.06 -5.24 -3.23
N GLN A 69 16.68 -6.05 -4.20
CA GLN A 69 15.47 -6.87 -4.18
C GLN A 69 15.77 -8.31 -3.77
N PHE A 70 14.85 -8.90 -3.04
CA PHE A 70 14.97 -10.26 -2.51
C PHE A 70 13.64 -11.00 -2.60
N ARG A 71 13.74 -12.32 -2.51
CA ARG A 71 12.59 -13.19 -2.30
C ARG A 71 12.89 -14.20 -1.20
N ALA A 72 11.99 -14.35 -0.24
CA ALA A 72 12.10 -15.31 0.85
C ALA A 72 10.85 -16.18 0.92
N THR A 73 11.02 -17.49 1.17
CA THR A 73 9.89 -18.40 1.40
C THR A 73 9.61 -18.49 2.88
N ILE A 74 8.45 -17.98 3.30
CA ILE A 74 7.99 -17.94 4.68
C ILE A 74 6.81 -18.90 4.84
N GLY A 75 7.07 -20.06 5.44
CA GLY A 75 6.11 -21.16 5.39
C GLY A 75 5.92 -21.68 3.98
N SER A 76 4.72 -21.55 3.42
CA SER A 76 4.38 -21.93 2.03
C SER A 76 4.34 -20.75 1.07
N THR A 77 4.58 -19.52 1.50
CA THR A 77 4.42 -18.29 0.71
C THR A 77 5.78 -17.69 0.39
N ALA A 78 6.11 -17.52 -0.88
CA ALA A 78 7.28 -16.76 -1.27
C ALA A 78 6.91 -15.28 -1.35
N VAL A 79 7.63 -14.46 -0.58
CA VAL A 79 7.44 -13.02 -0.46
C VAL A 79 8.58 -12.29 -1.15
N HIS A 80 8.25 -11.41 -2.09
CA HIS A 80 9.17 -10.45 -2.68
C HIS A 80 9.27 -9.22 -1.78
N PHE A 81 10.46 -8.64 -1.65
CA PHE A 81 10.66 -7.39 -0.92
C PHE A 81 11.94 -6.66 -1.35
N ILE A 82 11.94 -5.35 -1.18
CA ILE A 82 13.15 -4.52 -1.20
C ILE A 82 13.71 -4.47 0.21
N HIS A 83 15.04 -4.56 0.37
CA HIS A 83 15.72 -4.34 1.65
C HIS A 83 16.88 -3.37 1.46
N ALA A 84 16.60 -2.08 1.68
CA ALA A 84 17.55 -1.00 1.57
C ALA A 84 18.14 -0.67 2.94
N ARG A 85 19.48 -0.77 3.05
CA ARG A 85 20.20 -0.52 4.31
C ARG A 85 20.35 0.98 4.57
N GLY A 86 20.14 1.37 5.81
CA GLY A 86 20.34 2.74 6.24
C GLY A 86 21.83 3.13 6.31
N VAL A 87 22.11 4.38 5.98
CA VAL A 87 23.44 5.00 6.08
C VAL A 87 23.60 5.62 7.47
N GLY A 88 24.56 5.15 8.25
CA GLY A 88 24.81 5.69 9.58
C GLY A 88 25.06 4.61 10.63
N HIS A 89 25.12 5.05 11.88
CA HIS A 89 25.35 4.16 13.02
C HIS A 89 24.03 3.68 13.61
N ALA A 90 23.77 2.38 13.53
CA ALA A 90 22.57 1.72 14.06
C ALA A 90 21.23 2.23 13.49
N PRO A 91 20.99 2.10 12.15
CA PRO A 91 19.70 2.42 11.54
C PRO A 91 18.57 1.63 12.19
N LEU A 92 17.40 2.26 12.38
CA LEU A 92 16.23 1.59 12.93
C LEU A 92 15.55 0.75 11.84
N PRO A 93 15.39 -0.57 12.01
CA PRO A 93 14.65 -1.36 11.03
C PRO A 93 13.19 -0.93 10.95
N ILE A 94 12.67 -0.75 9.72
CA ILE A 94 11.26 -0.42 9.47
C ILE A 94 10.71 -1.26 8.33
N VAL A 95 9.50 -1.82 8.50
CA VAL A 95 8.74 -2.43 7.42
C VAL A 95 7.67 -1.46 6.93
N LEU A 96 7.63 -1.24 5.60
CA LEU A 96 6.66 -0.35 4.93
C LEU A 96 5.70 -1.19 4.10
N THR A 97 4.41 -1.12 4.40
CA THR A 97 3.39 -1.93 3.75
C THR A 97 2.48 -1.07 2.88
N HIS A 98 2.42 -1.40 1.59
CA HIS A 98 1.58 -0.73 0.59
C HIS A 98 0.12 -1.22 0.64
N GLY A 99 -0.72 -0.70 -0.26
CA GLY A 99 -2.13 -1.04 -0.40
C GLY A 99 -2.57 -1.33 -1.84
N TYR A 100 -3.80 -0.96 -2.15
CA TYR A 100 -4.45 -1.11 -3.45
C TYR A 100 -4.84 0.28 -4.01
N PRO A 101 -4.71 0.54 -5.33
CA PRO A 101 -4.19 -0.31 -6.40
C PRO A 101 -2.71 -0.03 -6.72
N ASP A 102 -1.93 0.28 -5.72
CA ASP A 102 -0.50 0.46 -5.87
C ASP A 102 0.30 -0.83 -5.60
N SER A 103 1.58 -0.69 -5.31
CA SER A 103 2.51 -1.78 -5.10
C SER A 103 3.68 -1.28 -4.22
N PHE A 104 4.76 -2.05 -4.14
CA PHE A 104 6.00 -1.60 -3.51
C PHE A 104 6.54 -0.28 -4.11
N LEU A 105 6.12 0.08 -5.33
CA LEU A 105 6.46 1.36 -5.97
C LEU A 105 6.02 2.58 -5.16
N ARG A 106 4.98 2.45 -4.33
CA ARG A 106 4.52 3.49 -3.40
C ARG A 106 5.67 4.13 -2.64
N PHE A 107 6.67 3.35 -2.26
CA PHE A 107 7.72 3.79 -1.34
C PHE A 107 9.05 4.14 -2.01
N LEU A 108 9.17 4.08 -3.35
CA LEU A 108 10.44 4.32 -4.02
C LEU A 108 11.05 5.70 -3.71
N LYS A 109 10.20 6.74 -3.70
CA LYS A 109 10.64 8.11 -3.34
C LYS A 109 10.96 8.25 -1.86
N LEU A 110 10.34 7.43 -1.01
CA LEU A 110 10.51 7.48 0.44
C LEU A 110 11.78 6.75 0.91
N ILE A 111 12.18 5.67 0.21
CA ILE A 111 13.37 4.88 0.57
C ILE A 111 14.61 5.74 0.78
N PRO A 112 15.08 6.56 -0.17
CA PRO A 112 16.30 7.35 0.02
C PRO A 112 16.18 8.36 1.18
N LEU A 113 14.99 8.94 1.38
CA LEU A 113 14.74 9.90 2.46
C LEU A 113 14.85 9.26 3.85
N LEU A 114 14.52 7.98 3.96
CA LEU A 114 14.61 7.23 5.22
C LEU A 114 15.96 6.55 5.39
N THR A 115 16.60 6.06 4.33
CA THR A 115 17.87 5.34 4.45
C THR A 115 19.05 6.28 4.60
N ASP A 116 19.03 7.45 3.98
CA ASP A 116 20.09 8.47 4.07
C ASP A 116 19.50 9.86 4.34
N PRO A 117 18.93 10.09 5.52
CA PRO A 117 18.34 11.39 5.84
C PRO A 117 19.34 12.53 5.77
N ALA A 118 20.64 12.30 6.03
CA ALA A 118 21.65 13.34 5.98
C ALA A 118 21.86 13.90 4.57
N ALA A 119 21.80 13.06 3.53
CA ALA A 119 21.85 13.51 2.14
C ALA A 119 20.63 14.36 1.73
N HIS A 120 19.55 14.30 2.52
CA HIS A 120 18.28 14.99 2.28
C HIS A 120 17.94 16.04 3.36
N GLY A 121 18.94 16.59 4.05
CA GLY A 121 18.77 17.68 5.01
C GLY A 121 18.26 17.27 6.40
N GLY A 122 18.15 15.96 6.67
CA GLY A 122 17.81 15.40 7.98
C GLY A 122 19.02 15.04 8.84
N ASP A 123 18.78 14.43 10.00
CA ASP A 123 19.83 13.94 10.90
C ASP A 123 20.20 12.50 10.54
N ALA A 124 21.50 12.20 10.44
CA ALA A 124 22.01 10.84 10.17
C ALA A 124 21.56 9.82 11.22
N SER A 125 21.32 10.25 12.46
CA SER A 125 20.80 9.39 13.54
C SER A 125 19.36 8.92 13.31
N ASP A 126 18.64 9.56 12.39
CA ASP A 126 17.26 9.19 12.01
C ASP A 126 17.19 8.14 10.89
N ALA A 127 18.33 7.61 10.42
CA ALA A 127 18.36 6.61 9.36
C ALA A 127 17.60 5.32 9.71
N PHE A 128 17.01 4.71 8.70
CA PHE A 128 16.29 3.43 8.81
C PHE A 128 16.89 2.36 7.89
N ASP A 129 16.89 1.10 8.34
CA ASP A 129 16.95 -0.05 7.45
C ASP A 129 15.53 -0.30 6.92
N VAL A 130 15.29 -0.06 5.64
CA VAL A 130 13.95 -0.06 5.05
C VAL A 130 13.66 -1.39 4.39
N VAL A 131 12.57 -2.05 4.80
CA VAL A 131 12.05 -3.28 4.19
C VAL A 131 10.68 -2.98 3.57
N VAL A 132 10.54 -3.21 2.26
CA VAL A 132 9.31 -2.95 1.51
C VAL A 132 8.82 -4.25 0.87
N PRO A 133 8.02 -5.06 1.58
CA PRO A 133 7.49 -6.28 1.00
C PRO A 133 6.32 -5.98 0.05
N SER A 134 6.23 -6.76 -1.03
CA SER A 134 5.01 -6.86 -1.82
C SER A 134 3.98 -7.69 -1.07
N LEU A 135 2.77 -7.17 -0.93
CA LEU A 135 1.65 -7.92 -0.34
C LEU A 135 1.46 -9.26 -1.06
N PRO A 136 1.08 -10.34 -0.36
CA PRO A 136 0.71 -11.59 -1.01
C PRO A 136 -0.35 -11.38 -2.09
N GLY A 137 -0.08 -11.89 -3.30
CA GLY A 137 -0.93 -11.69 -4.46
C GLY A 137 -0.70 -10.39 -5.23
N TYR A 138 0.30 -9.61 -4.86
CA TYR A 138 0.74 -8.39 -5.56
C TYR A 138 2.15 -8.56 -6.12
N ALA A 139 2.39 -7.97 -7.28
CA ALA A 139 3.69 -7.95 -7.92
C ALA A 139 4.35 -9.35 -7.92
N PHE A 140 5.50 -9.50 -7.28
CA PHE A 140 6.29 -10.74 -7.32
C PHE A 140 6.15 -11.62 -6.07
N SER A 141 5.19 -11.35 -5.18
CA SER A 141 4.83 -12.25 -4.08
C SER A 141 3.80 -13.29 -4.52
N ASP A 142 3.90 -14.50 -3.98
CA ASP A 142 2.92 -15.54 -4.25
C ASP A 142 1.51 -15.12 -3.83
N PRO A 143 0.47 -15.53 -4.56
CA PRO A 143 -0.91 -15.27 -4.15
C PRO A 143 -1.22 -16.00 -2.83
N PRO A 144 -2.06 -15.40 -1.98
CA PRO A 144 -2.50 -16.05 -0.75
C PRO A 144 -3.36 -17.28 -1.07
N GLN A 145 -3.35 -18.27 -0.18
CA GLN A 145 -4.31 -19.37 -0.27
C GLN A 145 -5.72 -18.83 -0.01
N ARG A 146 -6.70 -19.27 -0.82
CA ARG A 146 -8.11 -18.89 -0.65
C ARG A 146 -8.60 -19.27 0.75
N GLY A 147 -9.29 -18.35 1.40
CA GLY A 147 -10.02 -18.64 2.64
C GLY A 147 -9.33 -18.20 3.92
N GLY A 148 -8.57 -17.10 3.94
CA GLY A 148 -8.17 -16.47 5.20
C GLY A 148 -6.70 -16.12 5.36
N ALA A 149 -5.91 -16.26 4.31
CA ALA A 149 -4.48 -15.91 4.38
C ALA A 149 -4.23 -14.40 4.47
N THR A 150 -5.17 -13.56 3.98
CA THR A 150 -5.03 -12.11 3.96
C THR A 150 -4.84 -11.50 5.36
N PHE A 151 -5.48 -12.08 6.37
CA PHE A 151 -5.38 -11.57 7.76
C PHE A 151 -4.12 -12.03 8.49
N ASN A 152 -3.36 -12.97 7.92
CA ASN A 152 -2.10 -13.44 8.50
C ASN A 152 -0.86 -12.72 7.94
N ILE A 153 -1.05 -11.65 7.15
CA ILE A 153 0.08 -10.92 6.56
C ILE A 153 0.99 -10.32 7.65
N GLY A 154 0.42 -9.82 8.74
CA GLY A 154 1.21 -9.37 9.89
C GLY A 154 2.13 -10.45 10.46
N GLU A 155 1.68 -11.72 10.50
CA GLU A 155 2.51 -12.85 10.90
C GLU A 155 3.63 -13.14 9.88
N LEU A 156 3.36 -12.99 8.59
CA LEU A 156 4.40 -13.10 7.55
C LEU A 156 5.46 -12.01 7.72
N TRP A 157 5.04 -10.75 7.98
CA TRP A 157 5.98 -9.65 8.22
C TRP A 157 6.80 -9.85 9.49
N HIS A 158 6.19 -10.32 10.56
CA HIS A 158 6.94 -10.67 11.77
C HIS A 158 8.03 -11.70 11.47
N LYS A 159 7.70 -12.79 10.78
CA LYS A 159 8.67 -13.82 10.40
C LYS A 159 9.73 -13.31 9.41
N LEU A 160 9.33 -12.48 8.42
CA LEU A 160 10.28 -11.84 7.52
C LEU A 160 11.31 -11.02 8.31
N MET A 161 10.84 -10.15 9.18
CA MET A 161 11.73 -9.26 9.95
C MET A 161 12.58 -10.02 10.96
N THR A 162 12.01 -10.95 11.71
CA THR A 162 12.73 -11.63 12.81
C THR A 162 13.53 -12.85 12.36
N ASN A 163 12.94 -13.72 11.54
CA ASN A 163 13.57 -15.00 11.23
C ASN A 163 14.46 -14.91 9.98
N GLU A 164 14.03 -14.19 8.95
CA GLU A 164 14.79 -14.10 7.70
C GLU A 164 15.84 -12.98 7.74
N LEU A 165 15.49 -11.81 8.33
CA LEU A 165 16.35 -10.62 8.38
C LEU A 165 17.06 -10.42 9.73
N GLY A 166 16.68 -11.15 10.79
CA GLY A 166 17.33 -11.11 12.09
C GLY A 166 17.03 -9.89 12.97
N TYR A 167 16.01 -9.10 12.62
CA TYR A 167 15.62 -7.92 13.39
C TYR A 167 14.72 -8.31 14.57
N ALA A 168 15.29 -8.38 15.78
CA ALA A 168 14.54 -8.73 16.99
C ALA A 168 13.44 -7.70 17.32
N ARG A 169 13.68 -6.42 16.98
CA ARG A 169 12.73 -5.31 17.16
C ARG A 169 12.78 -4.36 15.97
N PHE A 170 11.62 -3.87 15.55
CA PHE A 170 11.49 -3.03 14.37
C PHE A 170 10.29 -2.09 14.45
N ALA A 171 10.32 -1.03 13.65
CA ALA A 171 9.22 -0.12 13.38
C ALA A 171 8.34 -0.64 12.24
N ALA A 172 7.08 -0.19 12.17
CA ALA A 172 6.22 -0.51 11.04
C ALA A 172 5.43 0.71 10.58
N HIS A 173 5.23 0.81 9.27
CA HIS A 173 4.43 1.86 8.63
C HIS A 173 3.53 1.26 7.56
N GLY A 174 2.34 1.85 7.37
CA GLY A 174 1.41 1.46 6.33
C GLY A 174 0.31 2.48 6.07
N GLY A 175 -0.28 2.36 4.89
CA GLY A 175 -1.50 3.06 4.47
C GLY A 175 -2.41 2.09 3.71
N ASP A 176 -3.72 2.33 3.64
CA ASP A 176 -4.70 1.46 3.01
C ASP A 176 -4.70 0.04 3.64
N TRP A 177 -4.58 -1.04 2.85
CA TRP A 177 -4.36 -2.40 3.38
C TRP A 177 -3.15 -2.48 4.29
N GLY A 178 -2.11 -1.68 4.00
CA GLY A 178 -0.92 -1.59 4.83
C GLY A 178 -1.20 -1.12 6.25
N SER A 179 -2.16 -0.23 6.46
CA SER A 179 -2.58 0.18 7.81
C SER A 179 -3.19 -0.98 8.59
N THR A 180 -4.05 -1.78 7.94
CA THR A 180 -4.66 -2.97 8.55
C THR A 180 -3.60 -4.01 8.91
N VAL A 181 -2.67 -4.30 7.99
CA VAL A 181 -1.56 -5.24 8.22
C VAL A 181 -0.65 -4.76 9.36
N THR A 182 -0.32 -3.48 9.39
CA THR A 182 0.53 -2.87 10.42
C THR A 182 -0.11 -2.92 11.80
N GLU A 183 -1.42 -2.66 11.87
CA GLU A 183 -2.16 -2.82 13.13
C GLU A 183 -2.15 -4.27 13.62
N HIS A 184 -2.42 -5.24 12.75
CA HIS A 184 -2.39 -6.68 13.07
C HIS A 184 -1.03 -7.11 13.59
N LEU A 185 0.04 -6.69 12.91
CA LEU A 185 1.42 -6.95 13.30
C LEU A 185 1.69 -6.45 14.72
N ALA A 186 1.30 -5.21 15.02
CA ALA A 186 1.51 -4.60 16.32
C ALA A 186 0.69 -5.26 17.45
N ARG A 187 -0.54 -5.70 17.14
CA ARG A 187 -1.40 -6.39 18.11
C ARG A 187 -0.89 -7.78 18.45
N SER A 188 -0.44 -8.52 17.42
CA SER A 188 0.02 -9.90 17.57
C SER A 188 1.44 -9.99 18.15
N HIS A 189 2.30 -9.01 17.82
CA HIS A 189 3.72 -9.04 18.19
C HIS A 189 4.20 -7.76 18.89
N PRO A 190 3.54 -7.30 19.98
CA PRO A 190 3.89 -6.04 20.64
C PRO A 190 5.28 -6.01 21.26
N ALA A 191 5.91 -7.16 21.45
CA ALA A 191 7.29 -7.25 21.95
C ALA A 191 8.33 -6.96 20.85
N ALA A 192 8.01 -7.29 19.59
CA ALA A 192 8.88 -7.07 18.43
C ALA A 192 8.67 -5.70 17.79
N VAL A 193 7.44 -5.17 17.81
CA VAL A 193 7.09 -3.88 17.20
C VAL A 193 7.34 -2.74 18.19
N ILE A 194 8.21 -1.80 17.81
CA ILE A 194 8.60 -0.64 18.64
C ILE A 194 7.48 0.41 18.66
N GLY A 195 6.82 0.60 17.52
CA GLY A 195 5.73 1.52 17.30
C GLY A 195 5.21 1.38 15.87
N ILE A 196 4.06 1.95 15.60
CA ILE A 196 3.45 1.96 14.28
C ILE A 196 3.16 3.39 13.82
N HIS A 197 3.36 3.64 12.52
CA HIS A 197 3.02 4.89 11.89
C HIS A 197 2.05 4.63 10.73
N LEU A 198 0.95 5.35 10.65
CA LEU A 198 -0.15 5.09 9.72
C LEU A 198 -0.56 6.37 9.00
N THR A 199 -1.02 6.25 7.74
CA THR A 199 -1.61 7.38 7.02
C THR A 199 -3.13 7.45 7.17
N ASP A 200 -3.77 6.38 7.62
CA ASP A 200 -5.21 6.29 7.86
C ASP A 200 -5.51 5.46 9.11
N VAL A 201 -6.73 5.56 9.63
CA VAL A 201 -7.26 4.61 10.61
C VAL A 201 -7.92 3.48 9.85
N PRO A 202 -7.49 2.19 10.04
CA PRO A 202 -8.03 1.07 9.29
C PRO A 202 -9.55 1.06 9.21
N PHE A 203 -10.06 0.99 8.00
CA PHE A 203 -11.48 1.17 7.67
C PHE A 203 -12.41 0.21 8.40
N TRP A 204 -11.94 -0.99 8.74
CA TRP A 204 -12.73 -2.00 9.44
C TRP A 204 -13.20 -1.56 10.83
N HIS A 205 -12.54 -0.58 11.48
CA HIS A 205 -12.99 -0.01 12.75
C HIS A 205 -14.35 0.69 12.64
N ALA A 206 -14.71 1.18 11.46
CA ALA A 206 -16.01 1.82 11.23
C ALA A 206 -17.20 0.84 11.41
N PHE A 207 -16.96 -0.47 11.30
CA PHE A 207 -17.97 -1.49 11.59
C PHE A 207 -18.15 -1.76 13.10
N GLN A 208 -17.23 -1.29 13.94
CA GLN A 208 -17.36 -1.35 15.38
C GLN A 208 -18.20 -0.14 15.83
N LYS A 209 -19.44 -0.37 16.26
CA LYS A 209 -20.35 0.70 16.68
C LYS A 209 -20.27 0.92 18.20
N PRO A 210 -19.46 1.87 18.70
CA PRO A 210 -19.43 2.22 20.11
C PRO A 210 -20.79 2.73 20.59
N HIS A 211 -21.13 2.49 21.87
CA HIS A 211 -22.41 2.92 22.44
C HIS A 211 -22.56 4.45 22.51
N THR A 212 -21.44 5.16 22.64
CA THR A 212 -21.42 6.63 22.70
C THR A 212 -20.47 7.18 21.65
N LEU A 213 -20.97 8.11 20.85
CA LEU A 213 -20.24 8.78 19.78
C LEU A 213 -20.29 10.29 19.99
N SER A 214 -19.16 10.97 19.80
CA SER A 214 -19.11 12.41 19.70
C SER A 214 -19.76 12.91 18.40
N ALA A 215 -19.96 14.22 18.29
CA ALA A 215 -20.47 14.81 17.05
C ALA A 215 -19.49 14.65 15.86
N ALA A 216 -18.18 14.66 16.12
CA ALA A 216 -17.17 14.46 15.06
C ALA A 216 -17.14 13.00 14.59
N GLU A 217 -17.22 12.04 15.51
CA GLU A 217 -17.29 10.62 15.18
C GLU A 217 -18.57 10.26 14.39
N LYS A 218 -19.71 10.86 14.73
CA LYS A 218 -20.95 10.68 13.96
C LYS A 218 -20.79 11.15 12.52
N ARG A 219 -20.27 12.36 12.31
CA ARG A 219 -20.01 12.89 10.96
C ARG A 219 -19.03 12.00 10.17
N PHE A 220 -18.00 11.51 10.84
CA PHE A 220 -17.05 10.58 10.23
C PHE A 220 -17.75 9.28 9.79
N LEU A 221 -18.51 8.63 10.66
CA LEU A 221 -19.24 7.41 10.33
C LEU A 221 -20.30 7.62 9.23
N GLU A 222 -20.99 8.77 9.22
CA GLU A 222 -21.89 9.15 8.14
C GLU A 222 -21.16 9.24 6.78
N SER A 223 -19.94 9.78 6.77
CA SER A 223 -19.13 9.82 5.53
C SER A 223 -18.73 8.41 5.07
N ILE A 224 -18.39 7.52 6.01
CA ILE A 224 -18.07 6.11 5.71
C ILE A 224 -19.30 5.35 5.17
N GLU A 225 -20.50 5.60 5.69
CA GLU A 225 -21.74 4.98 5.21
C GLU A 225 -22.08 5.40 3.76
N GLN A 226 -21.60 6.56 3.31
CA GLN A 226 -21.77 7.03 1.94
C GLN A 226 -20.71 6.52 0.98
N PHE A 227 -19.53 6.15 1.48
CA PHE A 227 -18.38 5.71 0.68
C PHE A 227 -18.74 4.63 -0.37
N PRO A 228 -19.51 3.56 -0.08
CA PRO A 228 -19.89 2.56 -1.08
C PRO A 228 -20.64 3.11 -2.30
N ARG A 229 -21.31 4.26 -2.14
CA ARG A 229 -22.12 4.90 -3.20
C ARG A 229 -21.33 5.93 -4.02
N THR A 230 -20.26 6.48 -3.45
CA THR A 230 -19.47 7.54 -4.07
C THR A 230 -18.17 7.02 -4.67
N GLU A 231 -17.41 6.23 -3.91
CA GLU A 231 -16.09 5.73 -4.29
C GLU A 231 -15.94 4.21 -4.19
N GLY A 232 -16.69 3.55 -3.31
CA GLY A 232 -16.47 2.17 -2.89
C GLY A 232 -17.01 1.10 -3.83
N ALA A 233 -17.60 1.44 -5.00
CA ALA A 233 -18.16 0.45 -5.93
C ALA A 233 -17.13 -0.59 -6.39
N TYR A 234 -15.87 -0.20 -6.57
CA TYR A 234 -14.78 -1.12 -6.89
C TYR A 234 -14.63 -2.23 -5.83
N ALA A 235 -14.66 -1.86 -4.55
CA ALA A 235 -14.52 -2.79 -3.43
C ALA A 235 -15.71 -3.76 -3.36
N VAL A 236 -16.91 -3.30 -3.70
CA VAL A 236 -18.12 -4.14 -3.78
C VAL A 236 -17.98 -5.20 -4.87
N ILE A 237 -17.51 -4.82 -6.07
CA ILE A 237 -17.28 -5.77 -7.16
C ILE A 237 -16.17 -6.75 -6.79
N GLN A 238 -15.05 -6.26 -6.30
CA GLN A 238 -13.90 -7.07 -5.87
C GLN A 238 -14.26 -8.02 -4.71
N GLY A 239 -15.15 -7.60 -3.82
CA GLY A 239 -15.61 -8.41 -2.70
C GLY A 239 -16.65 -9.46 -3.06
N THR A 240 -17.39 -9.28 -4.15
CA THR A 240 -18.54 -10.16 -4.48
C THR A 240 -18.33 -10.99 -5.73
N ARG A 241 -17.68 -10.45 -6.76
CA ARG A 241 -17.46 -11.09 -8.08
C ARG A 241 -16.07 -10.79 -8.64
N PRO A 242 -14.99 -11.02 -7.84
CA PRO A 242 -13.62 -10.67 -8.25
C PRO A 242 -13.20 -11.38 -9.53
N GLU A 243 -13.50 -12.66 -9.68
CA GLU A 243 -13.07 -13.45 -10.83
C GLU A 243 -13.67 -12.97 -12.15
N THR A 244 -14.93 -12.51 -12.13
CA THR A 244 -15.59 -11.97 -13.33
C THR A 244 -14.89 -10.71 -13.82
N LEU A 245 -14.56 -9.79 -12.92
CA LEU A 245 -13.85 -8.57 -13.25
C LEU A 245 -12.41 -8.87 -13.70
N ALA A 246 -11.73 -9.76 -12.99
CA ALA A 246 -10.34 -10.12 -13.27
C ALA A 246 -10.14 -10.65 -14.70
N GLN A 247 -11.10 -11.41 -15.26
CA GLN A 247 -11.00 -11.91 -16.64
C GLN A 247 -10.81 -10.78 -17.65
N GLY A 248 -11.63 -9.72 -17.56
CA GLY A 248 -11.56 -8.59 -18.47
C GLY A 248 -10.29 -7.75 -18.28
N LEU A 249 -9.90 -7.51 -17.02
CA LEU A 249 -8.74 -6.68 -16.70
C LEU A 249 -7.41 -7.40 -17.01
N ASN A 250 -7.36 -8.73 -16.87
CA ASN A 250 -6.17 -9.50 -17.19
C ASN A 250 -5.98 -9.72 -18.71
N ASP A 251 -7.03 -9.54 -19.50
CA ASP A 251 -6.98 -9.67 -20.96
C ASP A 251 -6.80 -8.33 -21.69
N SER A 252 -7.29 -7.23 -21.13
CA SER A 252 -7.24 -5.90 -21.73
C SER A 252 -6.26 -4.99 -21.01
N PRO A 253 -5.08 -4.66 -21.60
CA PRO A 253 -4.16 -3.70 -20.99
C PRO A 253 -4.80 -2.30 -20.83
N ALA A 254 -5.59 -1.85 -21.78
CA ALA A 254 -6.32 -0.57 -21.68
C ALA A 254 -7.41 -0.61 -20.57
N GLY A 255 -8.07 -1.74 -20.39
CA GLY A 255 -9.04 -1.92 -19.29
C GLY A 255 -8.36 -1.90 -17.92
N LEU A 256 -7.23 -2.58 -17.79
CA LEU A 256 -6.41 -2.57 -16.56
C LEU A 256 -5.89 -1.17 -16.26
N LEU A 257 -5.36 -0.48 -17.28
CA LEU A 257 -4.90 0.90 -17.18
C LEU A 257 -6.00 1.83 -16.68
N ALA A 258 -7.19 1.76 -17.29
CA ALA A 258 -8.34 2.58 -16.89
C ALA A 258 -8.76 2.31 -15.44
N TRP A 259 -8.81 1.03 -15.05
CA TRP A 259 -9.22 0.59 -13.70
C TRP A 259 -8.29 1.11 -12.60
N ILE A 260 -6.97 1.12 -12.86
CA ILE A 260 -5.96 1.54 -11.89
C ILE A 260 -5.80 3.08 -11.88
N VAL A 261 -5.61 3.70 -13.05
CA VAL A 261 -5.28 5.13 -13.14
C VAL A 261 -6.42 6.03 -12.71
N GLU A 262 -7.67 5.59 -12.91
CA GLU A 262 -8.82 6.32 -12.38
C GLU A 262 -8.71 6.50 -10.85
N LYS A 263 -8.20 5.49 -10.11
CA LYS A 263 -8.00 5.59 -8.66
C LYS A 263 -6.85 6.55 -8.30
N PHE A 264 -5.78 6.54 -9.09
CA PHE A 264 -4.70 7.51 -8.89
C PHE A 264 -5.17 8.95 -9.06
N GLN A 265 -6.02 9.22 -10.05
CA GLN A 265 -6.60 10.54 -10.24
C GLN A 265 -7.59 10.91 -9.11
N ARG A 266 -8.45 9.97 -8.74
CA ARG A 266 -9.56 10.25 -7.83
C ARG A 266 -9.12 10.38 -6.36
N TRP A 267 -8.09 9.64 -5.96
CA TRP A 267 -7.66 9.53 -4.57
C TRP A 267 -6.42 10.37 -4.24
N SER A 268 -5.90 11.13 -5.19
CA SER A 268 -4.75 12.02 -4.97
C SER A 268 -5.14 13.50 -4.87
N ASP A 269 -4.21 14.30 -4.34
CA ASP A 269 -4.33 15.77 -4.31
C ASP A 269 -3.83 16.38 -5.63
N CYS A 270 -4.41 15.92 -6.76
CA CYS A 270 -3.97 16.31 -8.10
C CYS A 270 -4.77 17.48 -8.73
N GLY A 271 -5.79 17.99 -8.04
CA GLY A 271 -6.60 19.10 -8.57
C GLY A 271 -7.29 18.81 -9.90
N GLY A 272 -7.46 17.52 -10.26
CA GLY A 272 -8.05 17.07 -11.54
C GLY A 272 -7.03 16.67 -12.59
N ASP A 273 -5.78 17.10 -12.48
CA ASP A 273 -4.66 16.72 -13.34
C ASP A 273 -3.75 15.70 -12.64
N VAL A 274 -3.90 14.43 -13.02
CA VAL A 274 -3.14 13.33 -12.41
C VAL A 274 -1.62 13.47 -12.62
N GLU A 275 -1.20 14.10 -13.72
CA GLU A 275 0.22 14.32 -14.02
C GLU A 275 0.87 15.43 -13.17
N SER A 276 0.06 16.22 -12.45
CA SER A 276 0.59 17.13 -11.44
C SER A 276 1.22 16.39 -10.22
N ARG A 277 0.93 15.09 -10.06
CA ARG A 277 1.42 14.25 -8.96
C ARG A 277 2.22 13.03 -9.41
N PHE A 278 1.87 12.44 -10.55
CA PHE A 278 2.47 11.22 -11.05
C PHE A 278 2.83 11.38 -12.51
N THR A 279 4.05 11.05 -12.89
CA THR A 279 4.42 10.99 -14.30
C THR A 279 3.71 9.81 -15.00
N LYS A 280 3.55 9.89 -16.32
CA LYS A 280 3.04 8.76 -17.12
C LYS A 280 3.84 7.49 -16.89
N ASP A 281 5.15 7.61 -16.72
CA ASP A 281 6.04 6.48 -16.44
C ASP A 281 5.74 5.83 -15.10
N GLU A 282 5.50 6.60 -14.04
CA GLU A 282 5.13 6.07 -12.72
C GLU A 282 3.79 5.34 -12.77
N LEU A 283 2.77 5.93 -13.42
CA LEU A 283 1.46 5.31 -13.60
C LEU A 283 1.57 4.00 -14.38
N LEU A 284 2.26 4.03 -15.52
CA LEU A 284 2.43 2.86 -16.38
C LEU A 284 3.31 1.78 -15.72
N THR A 285 4.34 2.15 -14.98
CA THR A 285 5.17 1.17 -14.26
C THR A 285 4.35 0.40 -13.23
N ASN A 286 3.47 1.08 -12.50
CA ASN A 286 2.57 0.39 -11.58
C ASN A 286 1.60 -0.56 -12.32
N VAL A 287 1.00 -0.12 -13.42
CA VAL A 287 0.13 -0.96 -14.26
C VAL A 287 0.90 -2.15 -14.85
N MET A 288 2.16 -1.93 -15.26
CA MET A 288 3.03 -3.00 -15.78
C MET A 288 3.30 -4.09 -14.77
N LEU A 289 3.45 -3.77 -13.48
CA LEU A 289 3.60 -4.81 -12.44
C LEU A 289 2.38 -5.73 -12.41
N TYR A 290 1.17 -5.16 -12.41
CA TYR A 290 -0.06 -5.96 -12.47
C TYR A 290 -0.18 -6.77 -13.76
N TRP A 291 0.18 -6.17 -14.90
CA TRP A 291 0.09 -6.81 -16.20
C TRP A 291 1.06 -7.98 -16.34
N THR A 292 2.34 -7.75 -16.07
CA THR A 292 3.40 -8.76 -16.28
C THR A 292 3.32 -9.93 -15.31
N THR A 293 2.82 -9.69 -14.09
CA THR A 293 2.63 -10.73 -13.07
C THR A 293 1.22 -11.34 -13.09
N GLN A 294 0.30 -10.80 -13.90
CA GLN A 294 -1.11 -11.19 -13.94
C GLN A 294 -1.79 -11.13 -12.57
N SER A 295 -1.36 -10.20 -11.72
CA SER A 295 -1.75 -10.15 -10.30
C SER A 295 -3.04 -9.38 -10.01
N ILE A 296 -3.71 -8.84 -11.03
CA ILE A 296 -4.96 -8.07 -10.79
C ILE A 296 -6.04 -8.93 -10.09
N GLY A 297 -6.20 -10.18 -10.48
CA GLY A 297 -7.17 -11.07 -9.85
C GLY A 297 -6.82 -11.43 -8.41
N SER A 298 -5.54 -11.72 -8.13
CA SER A 298 -5.08 -12.03 -6.76
C SER A 298 -5.10 -10.82 -5.84
N SER A 299 -4.93 -9.60 -6.37
CA SER A 299 -5.03 -8.36 -5.58
C SER A 299 -6.45 -8.07 -5.07
N PHE A 300 -7.46 -8.75 -5.61
CA PHE A 300 -8.85 -8.66 -5.14
C PHE A 300 -9.14 -9.56 -3.94
N GLN A 301 -8.26 -10.52 -3.64
CA GLN A 301 -8.48 -11.50 -2.58
C GLN A 301 -8.77 -10.86 -1.21
N PRO A 302 -8.11 -9.77 -0.77
CA PRO A 302 -8.44 -9.12 0.49
C PRO A 302 -9.90 -8.65 0.58
N TYR A 303 -10.44 -8.11 -0.50
CA TYR A 303 -11.83 -7.65 -0.56
C TYR A 303 -12.81 -8.82 -0.51
N TYR A 304 -12.49 -9.90 -1.25
CA TYR A 304 -13.31 -11.11 -1.26
C TYR A 304 -13.35 -11.76 0.13
N ASP A 305 -12.21 -11.85 0.80
CA ASP A 305 -12.11 -12.41 2.14
C ASP A 305 -12.94 -11.61 3.15
N LEU A 306 -12.94 -10.26 3.06
CA LEU A 306 -13.74 -9.38 3.94
C LEU A 306 -15.25 -9.60 3.83
N THR A 307 -15.74 -10.03 2.67
CA THR A 307 -17.19 -10.20 2.44
C THR A 307 -17.70 -11.60 2.72
N HIS A 308 -16.80 -12.57 2.98
CA HIS A 308 -17.17 -13.98 3.15
C HIS A 308 -17.15 -14.44 4.61
N ALA A 309 -18.02 -15.38 4.94
CA ALA A 309 -18.39 -15.81 6.31
C ALA A 309 -17.20 -16.18 7.22
N ASN A 310 -16.09 -16.69 6.66
CA ASN A 310 -14.92 -17.07 7.43
C ASN A 310 -14.20 -15.85 8.04
N VAL A 311 -14.25 -14.72 7.35
CA VAL A 311 -13.67 -13.47 7.82
C VAL A 311 -14.57 -12.79 8.84
N VAL A 312 -15.87 -12.77 8.61
CA VAL A 312 -16.83 -12.27 9.61
C VAL A 312 -16.67 -13.06 10.91
N ARG A 313 -16.52 -14.37 10.83
CA ARG A 313 -16.24 -15.21 11.99
C ARG A 313 -14.89 -14.86 12.64
N TRP A 314 -13.83 -14.73 11.84
CA TRP A 314 -12.52 -14.31 12.32
C TRP A 314 -12.57 -12.91 12.95
N MET A 315 -13.25 -11.95 12.32
CA MET A 315 -13.47 -10.60 12.88
C MET A 315 -14.18 -10.67 14.24
N LEU A 316 -15.22 -11.50 14.36
CA LEU A 316 -15.97 -11.65 15.62
C LEU A 316 -15.11 -12.33 16.71
N GLU A 317 -14.30 -13.31 16.35
CA GLU A 317 -13.40 -13.99 17.28
C GLU A 317 -12.24 -13.08 17.67
N THR A 318 -11.68 -12.33 16.74
CA THR A 318 -10.60 -11.37 16.94
C THR A 318 -11.09 -10.12 17.66
N ALA A 319 -12.29 -9.61 17.36
CA ALA A 319 -12.89 -8.48 18.08
C ALA A 319 -13.03 -8.74 19.57
N LYS A 320 -13.24 -9.99 19.99
CA LYS A 320 -13.25 -10.36 21.41
C LYS A 320 -11.88 -10.18 22.08
N THR A 321 -10.80 -10.34 21.33
CA THR A 321 -9.41 -10.14 21.80
C THR A 321 -8.92 -8.71 21.57
N TRP A 322 -9.58 -7.93 20.70
CA TRP A 322 -9.21 -6.56 20.33
C TRP A 322 -10.04 -5.48 21.04
N ILE A 323 -10.63 -5.84 22.17
CA ILE A 323 -11.36 -4.90 23.06
C ILE A 323 -10.43 -3.79 23.59
N HIS A 324 -9.13 -4.06 23.63
CA HIS A 324 -8.13 -3.09 24.10
C HIS A 324 -7.41 -2.39 22.94
N PRO A 325 -7.04 -1.11 23.12
CA PRO A 325 -6.19 -0.42 22.16
C PRO A 325 -4.87 -1.15 21.88
N VAL A 326 -4.30 -0.91 20.69
CA VAL A 326 -2.94 -1.33 20.35
C VAL A 326 -1.98 -0.85 21.43
N LYS A 327 -1.16 -1.75 21.98
CA LYS A 327 -0.30 -1.47 23.14
C LYS A 327 0.94 -0.65 22.81
N VAL A 328 1.41 -0.73 21.56
CA VAL A 328 2.58 0.02 21.12
C VAL A 328 2.20 1.45 20.74
N PRO A 329 3.14 2.41 20.83
CA PRO A 329 2.90 3.78 20.37
C PRO A 329 2.44 3.82 18.91
N ALA A 330 1.46 4.68 18.61
CA ALA A 330 0.94 4.90 17.27
C ALA A 330 1.07 6.37 16.87
N GLY A 331 1.59 6.62 15.67
CA GLY A 331 1.60 7.91 14.99
C GLY A 331 0.68 7.88 13.77
N PHE A 332 0.05 9.02 13.49
CA PHE A 332 -0.83 9.19 12.33
C PHE A 332 -0.47 10.44 11.57
N ALA A 333 -0.31 10.30 10.25
CA ALA A 333 -0.12 11.38 9.29
C ALA A 333 -1.33 11.42 8.35
N LEU A 334 -2.26 12.34 8.58
CA LEU A 334 -3.53 12.41 7.85
C LEU A 334 -3.45 13.42 6.73
N PHE A 335 -3.65 12.95 5.50
CA PHE A 335 -3.58 13.76 4.30
C PHE A 335 -4.97 14.27 3.90
N PRO A 336 -5.10 15.57 3.50
CA PRO A 336 -6.41 16.21 3.33
C PRO A 336 -7.25 15.69 2.17
N LYS A 337 -6.64 14.95 1.23
CA LYS A 337 -7.32 14.35 0.07
C LYS A 337 -7.33 12.82 0.10
N ASP A 338 -7.05 12.23 1.27
CA ASP A 338 -7.23 10.78 1.45
C ASP A 338 -8.71 10.40 1.52
N LEU A 339 -9.01 9.12 1.44
CA LEU A 339 -10.36 8.54 1.34
C LEU A 339 -11.19 8.73 2.61
N SER A 340 -10.57 8.89 3.77
CA SER A 340 -11.28 9.04 5.04
C SER A 340 -10.58 10.04 5.97
N HIS A 341 -11.38 10.74 6.77
CA HIS A 341 -10.91 11.77 7.69
C HIS A 341 -11.42 11.51 9.10
N PRO A 342 -10.89 10.47 9.78
CA PRO A 342 -11.29 10.16 11.15
C PRO A 342 -10.87 11.28 12.10
N PRO A 343 -11.68 11.62 13.11
CA PRO A 343 -11.21 12.49 14.17
C PRO A 343 -10.24 11.74 15.09
N ARG A 344 -9.31 12.46 15.71
CA ARG A 344 -8.30 11.88 16.61
C ARG A 344 -8.90 10.99 17.69
N GLU A 345 -10.00 11.42 18.30
CA GLU A 345 -10.73 10.67 19.32
C GLU A 345 -11.24 9.30 18.83
N TRP A 346 -11.51 9.16 17.51
CA TRP A 346 -11.83 7.86 16.91
C TRP A 346 -10.63 6.92 16.93
N ALA A 347 -9.45 7.41 16.54
CA ALA A 347 -8.23 6.62 16.60
C ALA A 347 -7.85 6.23 18.04
N GLU A 348 -8.04 7.14 19.00
CA GLU A 348 -7.72 6.91 20.43
C GLU A 348 -8.56 5.79 21.06
N ARG A 349 -9.67 5.38 20.44
CA ARG A 349 -10.43 4.19 20.88
C ARG A 349 -9.68 2.88 20.65
N PHE A 350 -8.83 2.84 19.62
CA PHE A 350 -8.22 1.62 19.14
C PHE A 350 -6.68 1.60 19.22
N PHE A 351 -6.07 2.77 19.38
CA PHE A 351 -4.62 2.95 19.36
C PHE A 351 -4.12 3.79 20.53
N TYR A 352 -2.90 3.52 20.96
CA TYR A 352 -2.15 4.36 21.88
C TYR A 352 -1.51 5.51 21.10
N VAL A 353 -2.31 6.53 20.76
CA VAL A 353 -1.93 7.65 19.90
C VAL A 353 -0.91 8.55 20.59
N LYS A 354 0.30 8.63 20.06
CA LYS A 354 1.40 9.50 20.52
C LYS A 354 1.66 10.68 19.59
N ARG A 355 1.36 10.51 18.29
CA ARG A 355 1.49 11.57 17.32
C ARG A 355 0.24 11.60 16.43
N TRP A 356 -0.22 12.81 16.11
CA TRP A 356 -1.37 13.04 15.25
C TRP A 356 -1.11 14.28 14.42
N THR A 357 -0.72 14.10 13.17
CA THR A 357 -0.35 15.17 12.27
C THR A 357 -1.39 15.31 11.18
N GLN A 358 -1.98 16.50 11.06
CA GLN A 358 -2.78 16.86 9.89
C GLN A 358 -1.85 17.48 8.85
N MET A 359 -1.66 16.79 7.75
CA MET A 359 -0.78 17.23 6.69
C MET A 359 -1.38 18.39 5.90
N PRO A 360 -0.54 19.33 5.40
CA PRO A 360 -1.03 20.53 4.72
C PRO A 360 -1.58 20.25 3.32
N ARG A 361 -1.15 19.16 2.68
CA ARG A 361 -1.49 18.75 1.31
C ARG A 361 -1.18 17.27 1.10
N GLY A 362 -1.61 16.71 -0.04
CA GLY A 362 -1.44 15.31 -0.40
C GLY A 362 -2.71 14.49 -0.20
N GLY A 363 -2.74 13.30 -0.77
CA GLY A 363 -3.86 12.39 -0.78
C GLY A 363 -3.49 10.97 -0.36
N HIS A 364 -4.19 10.01 -0.93
CA HIS A 364 -4.10 8.59 -0.57
C HIS A 364 -2.72 7.97 -0.84
N PHE A 365 -2.06 8.42 -1.90
CA PHE A 365 -0.74 7.92 -2.28
C PHE A 365 0.39 8.77 -1.66
N ALA A 366 0.26 9.09 -0.40
CA ALA A 366 1.08 10.05 0.33
C ALA A 366 2.59 9.91 0.12
N ALA A 367 3.12 8.67 0.12
CA ALA A 367 4.54 8.41 -0.09
C ALA A 367 5.02 8.69 -1.53
N MET A 368 4.10 8.75 -2.51
CA MET A 368 4.38 9.15 -3.89
C MET A 368 4.15 10.64 -4.11
N GLU A 369 3.12 11.22 -3.47
CA GLU A 369 2.67 12.60 -3.65
C GLU A 369 3.52 13.59 -2.83
N GLU A 370 3.80 13.27 -1.58
CA GLU A 370 4.45 14.13 -0.58
C GLU A 370 5.48 13.33 0.25
N PRO A 371 6.48 12.71 -0.39
CA PRO A 371 7.43 11.83 0.30
C PRO A 371 8.23 12.53 1.38
N GLU A 372 8.59 13.81 1.21
CA GLU A 372 9.36 14.59 2.19
C GLU A 372 8.56 14.85 3.46
N LEU A 373 7.28 15.22 3.33
CA LEU A 373 6.39 15.44 4.47
C LEU A 373 6.20 14.14 5.26
N LEU A 374 5.98 13.03 4.55
CA LEU A 374 5.79 11.74 5.18
C LEU A 374 7.07 11.23 5.85
N ALA A 375 8.24 11.38 5.18
CA ALA A 375 9.52 10.98 5.75
C ALA A 375 9.82 11.74 7.05
N GLU A 376 9.57 13.04 7.08
CA GLU A 376 9.79 13.85 8.29
C GLU A 376 8.88 13.41 9.42
N ASP A 377 7.59 13.17 9.15
CA ASP A 377 6.65 12.75 10.18
C ASP A 377 7.00 11.38 10.76
N ILE A 378 7.45 10.43 9.91
CA ILE A 378 7.96 9.12 10.33
C ILE A 378 9.20 9.29 11.22
N ARG A 379 10.19 10.11 10.82
CA ARG A 379 11.41 10.36 11.59
C ARG A 379 11.09 10.95 12.96
N GLU A 380 10.28 12.01 13.00
CA GLU A 380 9.88 12.65 14.25
C GLU A 380 9.12 11.72 15.20
N PHE A 381 8.24 10.88 14.65
CA PHE A 381 7.52 9.90 15.47
C PHE A 381 8.44 8.85 16.08
N PHE A 382 9.38 8.31 15.30
CA PHE A 382 10.25 7.23 15.78
C PHE A 382 11.48 7.72 16.53
N ARG A 383 11.90 8.99 16.41
CA ARG A 383 13.07 9.55 17.09
C ARG A 383 13.11 9.27 18.61
N PRO A 384 12.07 9.53 19.40
CA PRO A 384 12.05 9.22 20.83
C PRO A 384 11.96 7.72 21.15
N LEU A 385 11.63 6.87 20.17
CA LEU A 385 11.46 5.42 20.36
C LEU A 385 12.74 4.63 20.06
N ARG A 386 13.76 5.24 19.45
CA ARG A 386 15.02 4.59 19.05
C ARG A 386 15.82 4.02 20.24
N GLY A 387 15.82 4.71 21.38
CA GLY A 387 16.51 4.25 22.59
C GLY A 387 15.99 2.93 23.18
N HIS A 388 14.90 2.41 22.67
CA HIS A 388 14.29 1.13 23.07
C HIS A 388 14.66 0.00 22.10
N ALA A 389 15.35 0.29 21.02
CA ALA A 389 15.93 -0.71 20.12
C ALA A 389 17.26 -1.18 20.75
N ALA A 390 17.32 -2.43 21.23
CA ALA A 390 18.58 -3.00 21.69
C ALA A 390 19.59 -3.03 20.54
N PRO A 391 20.90 -2.77 20.79
CA PRO A 391 21.90 -2.87 19.75
C PRO A 391 21.92 -4.28 19.18
N HIS A 392 22.16 -4.38 17.87
CA HIS A 392 22.38 -5.63 17.18
C HIS A 392 23.58 -6.36 17.83
N ALA A 393 23.38 -7.60 18.30
CA ALA A 393 24.45 -8.47 18.77
C ALA A 393 25.22 -9.08 17.57
#